data_13a8dfb09a22e46587f9f677368dddeb
#
_entry.id   13a8dfb09a22e46587f9f677368dddeb
#
_cell.length_a   1.000
_cell.length_b   1.000
_cell.length_c   1.000
_cell.angle_alpha   90.00
_cell.angle_beta   90.00
_cell.angle_gamma   90.00
#
_symmetry.space_group_name_H-M   'P 1'
#
loop_
_entity.id
_entity.type
_entity.pdbx_description
1 polymer ?
#
loop_
_entity_poly.entity_id
_entity_poly.type
_entity_poly.pdbx_seq_one_letter_code
_entity_poly.pdbx_strand_id
1 'polypeptide(L)'
;MRRSRAQGGWGSSVVGARHTLTREVIGTTLWLLGVAILGLAMPTPAAAQQRAGVVECQKCHGNRDFLVGKAGTVRGDSALFVPDTLLHDSKHAGLSCTSCHPAFAGGYPHRDAKVIAVPCQSCHQKEGDDWARSIHAPDAVTNGKAPTCTTCHGTHHILGADDPRSPTYPLNVASLCGGCHANPSIIGTYFGAADQAQARTAVSSYYKTVHGTAMTKAGLVVSATCSDCHSAHLILPPDSAQSTINRANITGTCGKCHAGVVETFNQSSHGQALRTGAKTPTGHAAPVCIDCHSSHQIVPASDPVWFRGVVKECGSCHEKEYDTYFETYHGQVTELGFGLTAKCSDCHTPHNMLPSTDPKSSVYPTNLVKTCGQCHPTANANFVQYQPHGDPRNRQAYPRLFWTWLFMTALLVSVFLFFGLHTLMWLGRITVDRLRGRATHDAEPPVTNEEKEKHP
;
A
#
# COMPACT_ATOMS: atom_id res chain seq x y z
N MET A 1 -23.18 -23.92 50.36
CA MET A 1 -24.46 -23.60 51.02
C MET A 1 -25.37 -22.83 50.09
N ARG A 2 -26.60 -23.37 49.86
CA ARG A 2 -27.88 -22.79 49.41
C ARG A 2 -27.84 -21.76 48.23
N ARG A 3 -28.22 -22.14 47.03
CA ARG A 3 -29.56 -22.22 46.33
C ARG A 3 -30.58 -21.12 46.72
N SER A 4 -31.01 -20.31 45.74
CA SER A 4 -32.44 -20.10 45.50
C SER A 4 -32.72 -19.63 44.05
N ARG A 5 -33.62 -20.35 43.40
CA ARG A 5 -34.34 -20.04 42.17
C ARG A 5 -35.49 -19.07 42.49
N ALA A 6 -35.88 -18.24 41.52
CA ALA A 6 -37.26 -17.76 41.43
C ALA A 6 -37.70 -17.77 39.99
N GLN A 7 -38.73 -18.54 39.71
CA GLN A 7 -39.55 -18.59 38.49
C GLN A 7 -40.65 -17.52 38.64
N GLY A 8 -41.08 -16.92 37.54
CA GLY A 8 -42.28 -16.11 37.47
C GLY A 8 -42.84 -16.12 36.06
N GLY A 9 -43.80 -17.01 35.81
CA GLY A 9 -44.57 -17.05 34.58
C GLY A 9 -45.80 -16.14 34.68
N TRP A 10 -46.20 -15.56 33.57
CA TRP A 10 -47.56 -15.02 33.37
C TRP A 10 -48.06 -15.44 32.00
N GLY A 11 -49.10 -16.26 32.03
CA GLY A 11 -49.91 -16.55 30.86
C GLY A 11 -51.01 -15.48 30.72
N SER A 12 -51.41 -15.22 29.49
CA SER A 12 -52.64 -14.52 29.19
C SER A 12 -53.21 -15.07 27.87
N SER A 13 -54.37 -15.64 28.02
CA SER A 13 -55.30 -16.09 27.01
C SER A 13 -55.82 -14.89 26.20
N VAL A 14 -55.87 -15.02 24.87
CA VAL A 14 -56.73 -14.14 24.04
C VAL A 14 -57.62 -15.00 23.17
N VAL A 15 -58.91 -14.72 23.37
CA VAL A 15 -60.09 -15.30 22.78
C VAL A 15 -60.12 -15.07 21.25
N GLY A 16 -60.58 -16.05 20.51
CA GLY A 16 -60.74 -15.97 19.08
C GLY A 16 -61.91 -15.12 18.63
N ALA A 17 -61.70 -14.45 17.53
CA ALA A 17 -62.75 -13.91 16.68
C ALA A 17 -62.59 -14.49 15.27
N ARG A 18 -63.48 -15.37 14.91
CA ARG A 18 -63.65 -15.88 13.52
C ARG A 18 -64.35 -14.78 12.69
N HIS A 19 -63.68 -14.22 11.73
CA HIS A 19 -64.34 -13.51 10.62
C HIS A 19 -64.28 -14.35 9.38
N THR A 20 -65.43 -14.81 8.92
CA THR A 20 -65.71 -15.39 7.61
C THR A 20 -65.61 -14.28 6.54
N LEU A 21 -64.50 -14.22 5.80
CA LEU A 21 -64.38 -13.42 4.59
C LEU A 21 -64.86 -14.26 3.42
N THR A 22 -65.86 -13.74 2.75
CA THR A 22 -66.57 -14.35 1.63
C THR A 22 -65.67 -14.49 0.39
N ARG A 23 -65.84 -15.56 -0.35
CA ARG A 23 -65.09 -16.04 -1.52
C ARG A 23 -65.03 -15.08 -2.72
N GLU A 24 -65.73 -13.95 -2.70
CA GLU A 24 -65.82 -13.02 -3.84
C GLU A 24 -64.75 -11.95 -3.91
N VAL A 25 -64.00 -11.67 -2.82
CA VAL A 25 -62.95 -10.62 -2.81
C VAL A 25 -61.63 -11.15 -3.36
N ILE A 26 -61.41 -12.45 -3.37
CA ILE A 26 -60.13 -13.05 -3.83
C ILE A 26 -60.02 -13.08 -5.36
N GLY A 27 -61.15 -13.18 -6.10
CA GLY A 27 -61.14 -13.25 -7.57
C GLY A 27 -60.75 -11.93 -8.25
N THR A 28 -61.20 -10.80 -7.71
CA THR A 28 -60.94 -9.47 -8.28
C THR A 28 -59.53 -8.93 -7.98
N THR A 29 -58.97 -9.27 -6.84
CA THR A 29 -57.60 -8.89 -6.51
C THR A 29 -56.52 -9.65 -7.31
N LEU A 30 -56.77 -10.90 -7.62
CA LEU A 30 -55.88 -11.69 -8.49
C LEU A 30 -55.92 -11.23 -9.96
N TRP A 31 -57.05 -10.72 -10.42
CA TRP A 31 -57.17 -10.21 -11.79
C TRP A 31 -56.47 -8.86 -11.95
N LEU A 32 -56.58 -7.98 -10.97
CA LEU A 32 -55.87 -6.67 -10.93
C LEU A 32 -54.35 -6.83 -10.76
N LEU A 33 -53.88 -7.83 -10.00
CA LEU A 33 -52.45 -8.15 -9.89
C LEU A 33 -51.90 -8.78 -11.18
N GLY A 34 -52.69 -9.62 -11.88
CA GLY A 34 -52.29 -10.19 -13.16
C GLY A 34 -52.16 -9.15 -14.27
N VAL A 35 -53.03 -8.14 -14.32
CA VAL A 35 -52.97 -7.03 -15.28
C VAL A 35 -51.84 -6.07 -14.94
N ALA A 36 -51.51 -5.85 -13.66
CA ALA A 36 -50.36 -5.04 -13.26
C ALA A 36 -49.03 -5.72 -13.58
N ILE A 37 -48.92 -7.05 -13.50
CA ILE A 37 -47.68 -7.77 -13.81
C ILE A 37 -47.49 -7.88 -15.35
N LEU A 38 -48.54 -8.00 -16.15
CA LEU A 38 -48.43 -7.96 -17.61
C LEU A 38 -48.12 -6.53 -18.15
N GLY A 39 -48.52 -5.48 -17.43
CA GLY A 39 -48.17 -4.09 -17.78
C GLY A 39 -46.74 -3.70 -17.59
N LEU A 40 -45.98 -4.44 -16.74
CA LEU A 40 -44.56 -4.15 -16.45
C LEU A 40 -43.57 -4.82 -17.44
N ALA A 41 -44.05 -5.66 -18.35
CA ALA A 41 -43.23 -6.40 -19.31
C ALA A 41 -43.26 -5.84 -20.75
N MET A 42 -44.01 -4.78 -21.00
CA MET A 42 -44.00 -4.12 -22.32
C MET A 42 -42.81 -3.15 -22.36
N PRO A 43 -41.90 -3.30 -23.34
CA PRO A 43 -40.84 -2.30 -23.52
C PRO A 43 -41.51 -0.93 -23.77
N THR A 44 -41.10 0.07 -23.02
CA THR A 44 -41.59 1.45 -23.23
C THR A 44 -41.33 1.90 -24.67
N PRO A 45 -42.21 2.71 -25.28
CA PRO A 45 -42.01 3.17 -26.67
C PRO A 45 -40.62 3.77 -26.93
N ALA A 46 -40.03 4.41 -25.93
CA ALA A 46 -38.67 4.95 -25.99
C ALA A 46 -37.59 3.85 -26.19
N ALA A 47 -37.72 2.71 -25.51
CA ALA A 47 -36.77 1.60 -25.68
C ALA A 47 -36.89 0.91 -27.03
N ALA A 48 -38.09 0.81 -27.56
CA ALA A 48 -38.34 0.27 -28.91
C ALA A 48 -37.78 1.21 -30.00
N GLN A 49 -37.91 2.51 -29.82
CA GLN A 49 -37.40 3.54 -30.76
C GLN A 49 -35.87 3.64 -30.74
N GLN A 50 -35.24 3.47 -29.54
CA GLN A 50 -33.77 3.39 -29.38
C GLN A 50 -33.18 2.17 -30.10
N ARG A 51 -33.82 0.98 -30.00
CA ARG A 51 -33.40 -0.22 -30.72
C ARG A 51 -33.50 -0.10 -32.22
N ALA A 52 -34.52 0.59 -32.73
CA ALA A 52 -34.69 0.83 -34.15
C ALA A 52 -33.54 1.66 -34.74
N GLY A 53 -33.06 2.69 -34.01
CA GLY A 53 -31.90 3.50 -34.43
C GLY A 53 -30.59 2.73 -34.44
N VAL A 54 -30.40 1.78 -33.54
CA VAL A 54 -29.21 0.88 -33.52
C VAL A 54 -29.21 -0.02 -34.74
N VAL A 55 -30.34 -0.62 -35.10
CA VAL A 55 -30.45 -1.51 -36.26
C VAL A 55 -30.12 -0.82 -37.57
N GLU A 56 -30.46 0.46 -37.73
CA GLU A 56 -30.16 1.20 -38.95
C GLU A 56 -28.62 1.45 -39.10
N CYS A 57 -27.93 1.84 -38.04
CA CYS A 57 -26.48 2.03 -38.04
C CYS A 57 -25.75 0.69 -38.29
N GLN A 58 -26.23 -0.39 -37.68
CA GLN A 58 -25.64 -1.72 -37.79
C GLN A 58 -25.75 -2.33 -39.20
N LYS A 59 -26.66 -1.89 -40.04
CA LYS A 59 -26.71 -2.33 -41.42
C LYS A 59 -25.41 -2.07 -42.17
N CYS A 60 -24.72 -0.98 -41.85
CA CYS A 60 -23.42 -0.63 -42.44
C CYS A 60 -22.27 -0.93 -41.47
N HIS A 61 -22.31 -0.40 -40.22
CA HIS A 61 -21.22 -0.52 -39.24
C HIS A 61 -21.10 -1.92 -38.62
N GLY A 62 -22.13 -2.73 -38.64
CA GLY A 62 -22.11 -4.16 -38.28
C GLY A 62 -21.67 -5.10 -39.40
N ASN A 63 -21.54 -4.59 -40.63
CA ASN A 63 -21.20 -5.40 -41.78
C ASN A 63 -19.75 -5.09 -42.23
N ARG A 64 -18.82 -5.98 -41.87
CA ARG A 64 -17.43 -5.85 -42.18
C ARG A 64 -17.17 -5.81 -43.70
N ASP A 65 -17.86 -6.67 -44.48
CA ASP A 65 -17.69 -6.76 -45.93
C ASP A 65 -18.18 -5.50 -46.66
N PHE A 66 -19.19 -4.86 -46.09
CA PHE A 66 -19.66 -3.55 -46.58
C PHE A 66 -18.60 -2.44 -46.34
N LEU A 67 -17.99 -2.41 -45.16
CA LEU A 67 -17.04 -1.36 -44.81
C LEU A 67 -15.66 -1.56 -45.44
N VAL A 68 -15.16 -2.78 -45.47
CA VAL A 68 -13.81 -3.12 -45.97
C VAL A 68 -13.81 -3.40 -47.48
N GLY A 69 -15.00 -3.71 -48.05
CA GLY A 69 -15.20 -4.05 -49.46
C GLY A 69 -14.70 -5.43 -49.82
N LYS A 70 -15.39 -6.09 -50.76
CA LYS A 70 -14.81 -7.21 -51.48
C LYS A 70 -13.79 -6.68 -52.45
N ALA A 71 -12.51 -7.05 -52.26
CA ALA A 71 -11.40 -6.72 -53.17
C ALA A 71 -11.00 -5.25 -53.26
N GLY A 72 -10.85 -4.52 -52.15
CA GLY A 72 -10.01 -3.30 -52.10
C GLY A 72 -10.57 -2.05 -52.81
N THR A 73 -11.83 -2.02 -53.14
CA THR A 73 -12.47 -0.91 -53.89
C THR A 73 -13.24 0.10 -53.03
N VAL A 74 -13.44 -0.16 -51.77
CA VAL A 74 -14.06 0.78 -50.83
C VAL A 74 -13.01 1.27 -49.86
N ARG A 75 -12.84 2.57 -49.71
CA ARG A 75 -12.05 3.20 -48.62
C ARG A 75 -12.75 2.94 -47.28
N GLY A 76 -12.86 1.69 -46.90
CA GLY A 76 -13.40 1.30 -45.59
C GLY A 76 -12.27 1.20 -44.59
N ASP A 77 -12.34 2.00 -43.55
CA ASP A 77 -11.50 1.85 -42.38
C ASP A 77 -12.10 0.76 -41.51
N SER A 78 -11.31 -0.30 -41.23
CA SER A 78 -11.70 -1.37 -40.32
C SER A 78 -12.04 -0.85 -38.92
N ALA A 79 -11.57 0.35 -38.56
CA ALA A 79 -11.92 1.04 -37.33
C ALA A 79 -13.40 1.48 -37.26
N LEU A 80 -14.09 1.52 -38.40
CA LEU A 80 -15.52 1.83 -38.45
C LEU A 80 -16.42 0.59 -38.22
N PHE A 81 -15.84 -0.59 -38.18
CA PHE A 81 -16.57 -1.81 -37.94
C PHE A 81 -16.86 -2.00 -36.45
N VAL A 82 -18.12 -2.03 -36.08
CA VAL A 82 -18.61 -2.20 -34.71
C VAL A 82 -19.58 -3.38 -34.69
N PRO A 83 -19.12 -4.59 -34.40
CA PRO A 83 -20.03 -5.77 -34.33
C PRO A 83 -21.05 -5.58 -33.22
N ASP A 84 -22.27 -6.05 -33.45
CA ASP A 84 -23.38 -5.93 -32.52
C ASP A 84 -23.08 -6.56 -31.14
N THR A 85 -22.28 -7.61 -31.14
CA THR A 85 -21.82 -8.28 -29.91
C THR A 85 -21.10 -7.36 -28.92
N LEU A 86 -20.37 -6.37 -29.39
CA LEU A 86 -19.69 -5.40 -28.53
C LEU A 86 -20.65 -4.49 -27.77
N LEU A 87 -21.77 -4.12 -28.44
CA LEU A 87 -22.79 -3.28 -27.83
C LEU A 87 -23.70 -4.10 -26.91
N HIS A 88 -24.01 -5.32 -27.29
CA HIS A 88 -24.94 -6.20 -26.54
C HIS A 88 -24.42 -6.46 -25.11
N ASP A 89 -23.13 -6.70 -24.96
CA ASP A 89 -22.49 -6.97 -23.65
C ASP A 89 -22.09 -5.69 -22.88
N SER A 90 -22.23 -4.53 -23.51
CA SER A 90 -21.88 -3.24 -22.88
C SER A 90 -22.91 -2.83 -21.82
N LYS A 91 -22.47 -2.14 -20.76
CA LYS A 91 -23.37 -1.46 -19.81
C LYS A 91 -24.27 -0.40 -20.51
N HIS A 92 -23.92 -0.01 -21.72
CA HIS A 92 -24.68 0.93 -22.57
C HIS A 92 -25.54 0.23 -23.65
N ALA A 93 -25.77 -1.08 -23.55
CA ALA A 93 -26.49 -1.87 -24.53
C ALA A 93 -27.89 -1.33 -24.88
N GLY A 94 -28.53 -0.57 -23.98
CA GLY A 94 -29.84 0.05 -24.19
C GLY A 94 -29.84 1.40 -24.90
N LEU A 95 -28.67 1.97 -25.17
CA LEU A 95 -28.55 3.30 -25.78
C LEU A 95 -28.48 3.21 -27.31
N SER A 96 -28.96 4.27 -27.99
CA SER A 96 -28.76 4.42 -29.43
C SER A 96 -27.35 4.87 -29.75
N CYS A 97 -26.86 4.58 -30.97
CA CYS A 97 -25.57 5.04 -31.44
C CYS A 97 -25.45 6.58 -31.36
N THR A 98 -26.54 7.28 -31.68
CA THR A 98 -26.61 8.75 -31.65
C THR A 98 -26.64 9.34 -30.24
N SER A 99 -26.87 8.54 -29.19
CA SER A 99 -26.70 8.98 -27.80
C SER A 99 -25.23 9.36 -27.50
N CYS A 100 -24.29 8.64 -28.12
CA CYS A 100 -22.86 8.90 -28.01
C CYS A 100 -22.30 9.66 -29.24
N HIS A 101 -22.95 9.50 -30.40
CA HIS A 101 -22.54 10.11 -31.67
C HIS A 101 -23.61 11.06 -32.22
N PRO A 102 -23.92 12.18 -31.51
CA PRO A 102 -25.03 13.07 -31.91
C PRO A 102 -24.86 13.73 -33.26
N ALA A 103 -23.61 13.93 -33.74
CA ALA A 103 -23.32 14.50 -35.04
C ALA A 103 -23.82 13.64 -36.22
N PHE A 104 -24.14 12.37 -35.99
CA PHE A 104 -24.60 11.41 -36.99
C PHE A 104 -26.12 11.15 -36.96
N ALA A 105 -26.88 11.98 -36.26
CA ALA A 105 -28.32 11.86 -36.17
C ALA A 105 -29.05 12.25 -37.50
N GLY A 106 -28.32 12.85 -38.46
CA GLY A 106 -28.81 13.22 -39.77
C GLY A 106 -28.85 12.06 -40.79
N GLY A 107 -29.14 12.36 -42.05
CA GLY A 107 -29.27 11.36 -43.10
C GLY A 107 -27.99 10.60 -43.45
N TYR A 108 -28.16 9.48 -44.10
CA TYR A 108 -27.09 8.54 -44.52
C TYR A 108 -26.90 8.59 -46.06
N PRO A 109 -25.66 8.45 -46.55
CA PRO A 109 -24.36 8.35 -45.85
C PRO A 109 -23.85 9.73 -45.34
N HIS A 110 -23.27 9.72 -44.13
CA HIS A 110 -22.76 10.92 -43.45
C HIS A 110 -21.27 11.17 -43.76
N ARG A 111 -20.92 11.29 -45.01
CA ARG A 111 -19.51 11.41 -45.49
C ARG A 111 -18.76 12.65 -44.99
N ASP A 112 -19.49 13.71 -44.72
CA ASP A 112 -18.93 15.00 -44.33
C ASP A 112 -19.09 15.32 -42.84
N ALA A 113 -19.67 14.40 -42.06
CA ALA A 113 -19.85 14.59 -40.64
C ALA A 113 -18.50 14.50 -39.90
N LYS A 114 -18.16 15.57 -39.18
CA LYS A 114 -16.98 15.55 -38.31
C LYS A 114 -17.23 14.68 -37.11
N VAL A 115 -16.27 13.81 -36.79
CA VAL A 115 -16.28 13.06 -35.52
C VAL A 115 -16.10 14.06 -34.38
N ILE A 116 -17.12 14.19 -33.55
CA ILE A 116 -17.06 15.01 -32.33
C ILE A 116 -16.72 14.07 -31.16
N ALA A 117 -15.94 14.55 -30.21
CA ALA A 117 -15.66 13.80 -29.00
C ALA A 117 -16.96 13.36 -28.32
N VAL A 118 -17.03 12.08 -27.93
CA VAL A 118 -18.20 11.49 -27.28
C VAL A 118 -18.46 12.21 -25.95
N PRO A 119 -19.66 12.77 -25.72
CA PRO A 119 -19.95 13.61 -24.56
C PRO A 119 -20.30 12.75 -23.33
N CYS A 120 -19.36 11.96 -22.81
CA CYS A 120 -19.57 11.10 -21.63
C CYS A 120 -20.13 11.89 -20.44
N GLN A 121 -19.66 13.12 -20.24
CA GLN A 121 -20.07 14.03 -19.16
C GLN A 121 -21.56 14.41 -19.20
N SER A 122 -22.23 14.31 -20.34
CA SER A 122 -23.66 14.61 -20.43
C SER A 122 -24.52 13.68 -19.53
N CYS A 123 -24.01 12.49 -19.23
CA CYS A 123 -24.64 11.51 -18.35
C CYS A 123 -23.79 11.22 -17.09
N HIS A 124 -22.46 11.23 -17.21
CA HIS A 124 -21.50 10.99 -16.15
C HIS A 124 -20.87 12.31 -15.69
N GLN A 125 -21.72 13.25 -15.26
CA GLN A 125 -21.26 14.62 -14.94
C GLN A 125 -20.23 14.64 -13.81
N LYS A 126 -20.50 13.90 -12.72
CA LYS A 126 -19.59 13.85 -11.56
C LYS A 126 -18.20 13.33 -11.92
N GLU A 127 -18.15 12.21 -12.62
CA GLU A 127 -16.89 11.57 -13.05
C GLU A 127 -16.14 12.47 -14.04
N GLY A 128 -16.85 13.15 -14.91
CA GLY A 128 -16.30 14.11 -15.85
C GLY A 128 -15.74 15.35 -15.16
N ASP A 129 -16.46 15.91 -14.18
CA ASP A 129 -16.00 17.07 -13.40
C ASP A 129 -14.79 16.69 -12.53
N ASP A 130 -14.77 15.49 -11.96
CA ASP A 130 -13.63 14.98 -11.19
C ASP A 130 -12.40 14.78 -12.12
N TRP A 131 -12.59 14.19 -13.29
CA TRP A 131 -11.52 14.04 -14.29
C TRP A 131 -10.99 15.37 -14.78
N ALA A 132 -11.84 16.35 -15.03
CA ALA A 132 -11.43 17.68 -15.49
C ALA A 132 -10.53 18.42 -14.48
N ARG A 133 -10.61 18.06 -13.20
CA ARG A 133 -9.76 18.61 -12.13
C ARG A 133 -8.53 17.76 -11.83
N SER A 134 -8.42 16.58 -12.44
CA SER A 134 -7.33 15.64 -12.19
C SER A 134 -6.05 16.02 -12.96
N ILE A 135 -4.92 15.45 -12.56
CA ILE A 135 -3.65 15.53 -13.30
C ILE A 135 -3.72 14.86 -14.68
N HIS A 136 -4.77 14.11 -14.98
CA HIS A 136 -5.04 13.50 -16.27
C HIS A 136 -5.92 14.38 -17.18
N ALA A 137 -6.35 15.55 -16.73
CA ALA A 137 -7.12 16.48 -17.55
C ALA A 137 -6.28 16.98 -18.74
N PRO A 138 -6.92 17.34 -19.86
CA PRO A 138 -6.22 17.88 -21.04
C PRO A 138 -5.36 19.10 -20.73
N ASP A 139 -5.84 19.98 -19.86
CA ASP A 139 -5.13 21.22 -19.48
C ASP A 139 -3.93 20.94 -18.56
N ALA A 140 -3.94 19.81 -17.83
CA ALA A 140 -2.83 19.39 -16.98
C ALA A 140 -1.72 18.67 -17.76
N VAL A 141 -2.02 18.17 -18.97
CA VAL A 141 -1.10 17.37 -19.80
C VAL A 141 -0.63 18.20 -20.99
N THR A 142 0.55 18.80 -20.88
CA THR A 142 1.07 19.81 -21.82
C THR A 142 1.31 19.37 -23.26
N ASN A 143 1.28 18.06 -23.56
CA ASN A 143 1.61 17.53 -24.89
C ASN A 143 0.46 16.82 -25.61
N GLY A 144 -0.79 17.10 -25.25
CA GLY A 144 -1.98 16.66 -25.98
C GLY A 144 -2.28 15.16 -25.96
N LYS A 145 -1.63 14.39 -25.06
CA LYS A 145 -1.83 12.94 -24.91
C LYS A 145 -2.44 12.56 -23.56
N ALA A 146 -3.29 13.43 -23.03
CA ALA A 146 -4.06 13.13 -21.82
C ALA A 146 -4.92 11.88 -22.05
N PRO A 147 -5.01 10.96 -21.09
CA PRO A 147 -5.94 9.87 -21.18
C PRO A 147 -7.39 10.39 -21.13
N THR A 148 -8.24 9.82 -21.97
CA THR A 148 -9.67 10.12 -22.03
C THR A 148 -10.47 9.03 -21.30
N CYS A 149 -11.76 9.25 -21.12
CA CYS A 149 -12.65 8.23 -20.55
C CYS A 149 -12.50 6.88 -21.26
N THR A 150 -12.40 6.92 -22.59
CA THR A 150 -12.27 5.70 -23.40
C THR A 150 -10.93 4.99 -23.29
N THR A 151 -9.89 5.69 -22.85
CA THR A 151 -8.57 5.10 -22.60
C THR A 151 -8.63 4.05 -21.47
N CYS A 152 -9.47 4.32 -20.46
CA CYS A 152 -9.62 3.44 -19.29
C CYS A 152 -10.82 2.50 -19.42
N HIS A 153 -11.94 2.98 -20.00
CA HIS A 153 -13.20 2.24 -20.03
C HIS A 153 -13.49 1.54 -21.36
N GLY A 154 -12.65 1.76 -22.38
CA GLY A 154 -12.93 1.28 -23.74
C GLY A 154 -13.92 2.17 -24.47
N THR A 155 -14.37 1.72 -25.65
CA THR A 155 -15.23 2.52 -26.56
C THR A 155 -16.66 1.98 -26.62
N HIS A 156 -16.89 0.91 -27.37
CA HIS A 156 -18.21 0.33 -27.59
C HIS A 156 -18.53 -0.82 -26.61
N HIS A 157 -17.51 -1.55 -26.17
CA HIS A 157 -17.64 -2.62 -25.18
C HIS A 157 -17.29 -2.10 -23.80
N ILE A 158 -18.12 -1.20 -23.26
CA ILE A 158 -17.92 -0.59 -21.94
C ILE A 158 -18.52 -1.52 -20.89
N LEU A 159 -17.64 -2.23 -20.19
CA LEU A 159 -17.99 -3.17 -19.13
C LEU A 159 -17.95 -2.51 -17.75
N GLY A 160 -18.73 -3.01 -16.82
CA GLY A 160 -18.67 -2.59 -15.43
C GLY A 160 -17.35 -3.01 -14.77
N ALA A 161 -16.97 -2.32 -13.70
CA ALA A 161 -15.79 -2.68 -12.91
C ALA A 161 -15.96 -4.02 -12.16
N ASP A 162 -17.15 -4.59 -12.16
CA ASP A 162 -17.51 -5.90 -11.63
C ASP A 162 -17.32 -7.05 -12.64
N ASP A 163 -17.11 -6.75 -13.92
CA ASP A 163 -16.88 -7.74 -14.97
C ASP A 163 -15.38 -8.03 -15.13
N PRO A 164 -14.91 -9.29 -14.99
CA PRO A 164 -13.50 -9.64 -15.12
C PRO A 164 -12.85 -9.27 -16.46
N ARG A 165 -13.64 -9.08 -17.51
CA ARG A 165 -13.19 -8.64 -18.85
C ARG A 165 -12.97 -7.13 -18.92
N SER A 166 -13.49 -6.35 -17.96
CA SER A 166 -13.34 -4.89 -17.94
C SER A 166 -11.88 -4.49 -17.70
N PRO A 167 -11.35 -3.49 -18.44
CA PRO A 167 -10.05 -2.92 -18.09
C PRO A 167 -10.00 -2.33 -16.68
N THR A 168 -11.14 -1.88 -16.15
CA THR A 168 -11.27 -1.31 -14.80
C THR A 168 -11.65 -2.33 -13.73
N TYR A 169 -11.71 -3.63 -14.07
CA TYR A 169 -11.84 -4.69 -13.06
C TYR A 169 -10.59 -4.70 -12.14
N PRO A 170 -10.73 -4.95 -10.82
CA PRO A 170 -9.62 -4.82 -9.87
C PRO A 170 -8.32 -5.53 -10.29
N LEU A 171 -8.41 -6.76 -10.82
CA LEU A 171 -7.21 -7.48 -11.30
C LEU A 171 -6.53 -6.84 -12.51
N ASN A 172 -7.23 -6.00 -13.26
CA ASN A 172 -6.74 -5.39 -14.49
C ASN A 172 -6.23 -3.95 -14.27
N VAL A 173 -6.64 -3.27 -13.18
CA VAL A 173 -6.31 -1.86 -12.91
C VAL A 173 -4.80 -1.59 -12.94
N ALA A 174 -4.00 -2.44 -12.29
CA ALA A 174 -2.54 -2.23 -12.25
C ALA A 174 -1.90 -2.35 -13.64
N SER A 175 -2.41 -3.24 -14.50
CA SER A 175 -1.98 -3.38 -15.90
C SER A 175 -2.43 -2.19 -16.74
N LEU A 176 -3.67 -1.73 -16.55
CA LEU A 176 -4.24 -0.56 -17.22
C LEU A 176 -3.38 0.70 -16.94
N CYS A 177 -3.17 1.03 -15.69
CA CYS A 177 -2.32 2.16 -15.29
C CYS A 177 -0.88 1.96 -15.76
N GLY A 178 -0.37 0.74 -15.65
CA GLY A 178 0.97 0.35 -16.06
C GLY A 178 1.26 0.53 -17.55
N GLY A 179 0.25 0.48 -18.41
CA GLY A 179 0.40 0.76 -19.85
C GLY A 179 1.06 2.10 -20.14
N CYS A 180 0.81 3.10 -19.28
CA CYS A 180 1.47 4.40 -19.34
C CYS A 180 2.54 4.56 -18.25
N HIS A 181 2.22 4.23 -17.01
CA HIS A 181 3.10 4.46 -15.85
C HIS A 181 4.29 3.47 -15.73
N ALA A 182 4.40 2.49 -16.60
CA ALA A 182 5.61 1.69 -16.76
C ALA A 182 6.37 2.00 -18.07
N ASN A 183 5.85 2.90 -18.90
CA ASN A 183 6.45 3.25 -20.19
C ASN A 183 7.53 4.33 -20.03
N PRO A 184 8.83 4.02 -20.31
CA PRO A 184 9.93 4.96 -20.12
C PRO A 184 9.78 6.27 -20.89
N SER A 185 9.19 6.21 -22.10
CA SER A 185 9.01 7.40 -22.95
C SER A 185 7.97 8.34 -22.35
N ILE A 186 6.87 7.80 -21.81
CA ILE A 186 5.83 8.59 -21.16
C ILE A 186 6.38 9.19 -19.86
N ILE A 187 7.05 8.37 -19.03
CA ILE A 187 7.67 8.85 -17.78
C ILE A 187 8.68 9.96 -18.08
N GLY A 188 9.55 9.77 -19.08
CA GLY A 188 10.55 10.77 -19.46
C GLY A 188 9.95 12.08 -19.96
N THR A 189 8.71 12.05 -20.47
CA THR A 189 8.03 13.23 -21.02
C THR A 189 7.28 14.02 -19.95
N TYR A 190 6.64 13.34 -19.00
CA TYR A 190 5.66 13.95 -18.08
C TYR A 190 6.12 14.06 -16.62
N PHE A 191 7.17 13.34 -16.24
CA PHE A 191 7.68 13.37 -14.87
C PHE A 191 8.97 14.18 -14.77
N GLY A 192 9.09 15.00 -13.74
CA GLY A 192 10.35 15.68 -13.40
C GLY A 192 11.48 14.69 -13.11
N ALA A 193 12.72 15.09 -13.29
CA ALA A 193 13.87 14.19 -13.12
C ALA A 193 13.93 13.54 -11.73
N ALA A 194 13.51 14.25 -10.70
CA ALA A 194 13.47 13.73 -9.32
C ALA A 194 12.45 12.60 -9.17
N ASP A 195 11.31 12.66 -9.87
CA ASP A 195 10.18 11.74 -9.71
C ASP A 195 10.26 10.55 -10.66
N GLN A 196 11.07 10.62 -11.71
CA GLN A 196 11.18 9.58 -12.73
C GLN A 196 11.61 8.22 -12.14
N ALA A 197 12.54 8.21 -11.19
CA ALA A 197 13.02 6.98 -10.58
C ALA A 197 11.89 6.24 -9.85
N GLN A 198 11.10 6.96 -9.06
CA GLN A 198 9.94 6.41 -8.35
C GLN A 198 8.84 6.01 -9.33
N ALA A 199 8.52 6.83 -10.31
CA ALA A 199 7.51 6.54 -11.32
C ALA A 199 7.83 5.28 -12.12
N ARG A 200 9.10 5.08 -12.53
CA ARG A 200 9.56 3.89 -13.26
C ARG A 200 9.38 2.59 -12.49
N THR A 201 9.47 2.64 -11.19
CA THR A 201 9.40 1.44 -10.32
C THR A 201 8.03 1.25 -9.66
N ALA A 202 7.17 2.25 -9.64
CA ALA A 202 5.90 2.22 -8.91
C ALA A 202 5.05 0.99 -9.26
N VAL A 203 4.82 0.73 -10.54
CA VAL A 203 4.00 -0.40 -11.01
C VAL A 203 4.67 -1.75 -10.70
N SER A 204 5.97 -1.87 -11.02
CA SER A 204 6.71 -3.11 -10.76
C SER A 204 6.86 -3.42 -9.27
N SER A 205 7.00 -2.37 -8.46
CA SER A 205 7.05 -2.49 -7.00
C SER A 205 5.69 -2.88 -6.42
N TYR A 206 4.60 -2.29 -6.93
CA TYR A 206 3.23 -2.64 -6.51
C TYR A 206 2.99 -4.15 -6.60
N TYR A 207 3.36 -4.80 -7.69
CA TYR A 207 3.19 -6.26 -7.83
C TYR A 207 3.95 -7.09 -6.79
N LYS A 208 4.95 -6.51 -6.14
CA LYS A 208 5.72 -7.15 -5.05
C LYS A 208 5.17 -6.83 -3.66
N THR A 209 4.25 -5.87 -3.55
CA THR A 209 3.60 -5.52 -2.28
C THR A 209 2.67 -6.61 -1.78
N VAL A 210 2.26 -6.53 -0.51
CA VAL A 210 1.20 -7.39 0.05
C VAL A 210 -0.09 -7.27 -0.75
N HIS A 211 -0.45 -6.06 -1.19
CA HIS A 211 -1.67 -5.81 -1.96
C HIS A 211 -1.58 -6.43 -3.36
N GLY A 212 -0.53 -6.14 -4.10
CA GLY A 212 -0.33 -6.68 -5.44
C GLY A 212 -0.16 -8.21 -5.45
N THR A 213 0.53 -8.76 -4.45
CA THR A 213 0.71 -10.21 -4.29
C THR A 213 -0.61 -10.90 -3.92
N ALA A 214 -1.38 -10.34 -2.99
CA ALA A 214 -2.69 -10.87 -2.62
C ALA A 214 -3.65 -10.89 -3.82
N MET A 215 -3.61 -9.86 -4.64
CA MET A 215 -4.41 -9.75 -5.85
C MET A 215 -3.98 -10.77 -6.92
N THR A 216 -2.69 -10.76 -7.29
CA THR A 216 -2.22 -11.52 -8.46
C THR A 216 -1.97 -13.00 -8.18
N LYS A 217 -1.56 -13.37 -6.96
CA LYS A 217 -1.26 -14.75 -6.59
C LYS A 217 -2.41 -15.45 -5.85
N ALA A 218 -3.17 -14.69 -5.04
CA ALA A 218 -4.29 -15.24 -4.28
C ALA A 218 -5.67 -14.91 -4.87
N GLY A 219 -5.75 -14.09 -5.94
CA GLY A 219 -7.01 -13.69 -6.57
C GLY A 219 -7.90 -12.82 -5.69
N LEU A 220 -7.34 -12.13 -4.68
CA LEU A 220 -8.11 -11.34 -3.71
C LEU A 220 -8.49 -10.00 -4.33
N VAL A 221 -9.62 -9.95 -5.01
CA VAL A 221 -10.14 -8.77 -5.74
C VAL A 221 -10.48 -7.57 -4.86
N VAL A 222 -10.58 -7.75 -3.54
CA VAL A 222 -10.79 -6.67 -2.57
C VAL A 222 -9.48 -6.06 -2.07
N SER A 223 -8.32 -6.56 -2.53
CA SER A 223 -7.04 -5.98 -2.22
C SER A 223 -6.88 -4.62 -2.89
N ALA A 224 -6.18 -3.69 -2.23
CA ALA A 224 -6.04 -2.32 -2.73
C ALA A 224 -5.32 -2.27 -4.08
N THR A 225 -5.90 -1.53 -5.02
CA THR A 225 -5.35 -1.20 -6.35
C THR A 225 -4.79 0.21 -6.39
N CYS A 226 -4.28 0.62 -7.54
CA CYS A 226 -3.82 2.01 -7.75
C CYS A 226 -4.94 3.02 -7.44
N SER A 227 -6.17 2.75 -7.89
CA SER A 227 -7.31 3.66 -7.73
C SER A 227 -7.84 3.75 -6.29
N ASP A 228 -7.59 2.75 -5.44
CA ASP A 228 -7.99 2.81 -4.03
C ASP A 228 -7.19 3.82 -3.23
N CYS A 229 -5.90 3.99 -3.61
CA CYS A 229 -5.01 4.96 -3.01
C CYS A 229 -5.07 6.32 -3.72
N HIS A 230 -5.04 6.32 -5.06
CA HIS A 230 -4.91 7.54 -5.87
C HIS A 230 -6.26 8.12 -6.33
N SER A 231 -7.39 7.50 -6.03
CA SER A 231 -8.68 7.77 -6.66
C SER A 231 -8.73 7.29 -8.13
N ALA A 232 -9.94 7.21 -8.71
CA ALA A 232 -10.12 6.76 -10.09
C ALA A 232 -10.24 7.95 -11.08
N HIS A 233 -11.04 8.95 -10.74
CA HIS A 233 -11.33 10.08 -11.63
C HIS A 233 -10.67 11.37 -11.14
N LEU A 234 -10.72 11.67 -9.83
CA LEU A 234 -10.07 12.81 -9.21
C LEU A 234 -8.66 12.45 -8.75
N ILE A 235 -7.74 12.20 -9.68
CA ILE A 235 -6.34 11.89 -9.36
C ILE A 235 -5.61 13.21 -9.20
N LEU A 236 -5.22 13.52 -7.95
CA LEU A 236 -4.56 14.79 -7.61
C LEU A 236 -3.12 14.54 -7.15
N PRO A 237 -2.22 15.53 -7.31
CA PRO A 237 -0.86 15.45 -6.82
C PRO A 237 -0.84 15.41 -5.27
N PRO A 238 0.23 14.90 -4.65
CA PRO A 238 0.28 14.66 -3.20
C PRO A 238 0.24 15.95 -2.36
N ASP A 239 0.60 17.09 -2.92
CA ASP A 239 0.56 18.40 -2.26
C ASP A 239 -0.84 19.04 -2.28
N SER A 240 -1.75 18.55 -3.11
CA SER A 240 -3.14 19.01 -3.09
C SER A 240 -3.86 18.54 -1.81
N ALA A 241 -4.48 19.48 -1.10
CA ALA A 241 -5.23 19.17 0.13
C ALA A 241 -6.38 18.18 -0.06
N GLN A 242 -6.95 18.08 -1.26
CA GLN A 242 -8.02 17.15 -1.62
C GLN A 242 -7.50 15.78 -2.08
N SER A 243 -6.21 15.63 -2.32
CA SER A 243 -5.62 14.36 -2.77
C SER A 243 -5.76 13.29 -1.69
N THR A 244 -6.19 12.11 -2.08
CA THR A 244 -6.27 10.94 -1.17
C THR A 244 -4.90 10.50 -0.68
N ILE A 245 -3.83 10.85 -1.41
CA ILE A 245 -2.43 10.60 -1.04
C ILE A 245 -1.74 11.81 -0.42
N ASN A 246 -2.46 12.91 -0.15
CA ASN A 246 -1.95 14.00 0.68
C ASN A 246 -1.66 13.48 2.09
N ARG A 247 -0.55 13.93 2.69
CA ARG A 247 -0.13 13.47 4.01
C ARG A 247 -1.24 13.52 5.07
N ALA A 248 -2.06 14.56 5.05
CA ALA A 248 -3.19 14.71 5.97
C ALA A 248 -4.29 13.66 5.75
N ASN A 249 -4.41 13.10 4.56
CA ASN A 249 -5.47 12.19 4.16
C ASN A 249 -5.04 10.71 4.16
N ILE A 250 -3.73 10.41 4.24
CA ILE A 250 -3.18 9.04 4.19
C ILE A 250 -3.86 8.11 5.19
N THR A 251 -4.03 8.56 6.44
CA THR A 251 -4.66 7.75 7.49
C THR A 251 -6.09 7.37 7.12
N GLY A 252 -6.86 8.32 6.55
CA GLY A 252 -8.22 8.05 6.06
C GLY A 252 -8.23 7.12 4.84
N THR A 253 -7.26 7.26 3.95
CA THR A 253 -7.14 6.40 2.75
C THR A 253 -6.86 4.95 3.13
N CYS A 254 -5.88 4.70 3.98
CA CYS A 254 -5.59 3.36 4.51
C CYS A 254 -6.75 2.83 5.36
N GLY A 255 -7.39 3.70 6.13
CA GLY A 255 -8.50 3.40 7.04
C GLY A 255 -9.76 2.87 6.37
N LYS A 256 -9.93 3.07 5.06
CA LYS A 256 -11.06 2.47 4.31
C LYS A 256 -11.14 0.96 4.47
N CYS A 257 -9.96 0.31 4.59
CA CYS A 257 -9.84 -1.14 4.77
C CYS A 257 -9.23 -1.52 6.13
N HIS A 258 -8.27 -0.72 6.64
CA HIS A 258 -7.53 -0.95 7.88
C HIS A 258 -8.10 -0.14 9.06
N ALA A 259 -9.42 -0.09 9.21
CA ALA A 259 -10.11 0.75 10.20
C ALA A 259 -9.64 0.50 11.64
N GLY A 260 -9.49 -0.76 12.06
CA GLY A 260 -9.04 -1.10 13.42
C GLY A 260 -7.59 -0.68 13.70
N VAL A 261 -6.72 -0.71 12.70
CA VAL A 261 -5.35 -0.22 12.82
C VAL A 261 -5.33 1.30 12.99
N VAL A 262 -6.16 2.00 12.20
CA VAL A 262 -6.30 3.47 12.26
C VAL A 262 -6.89 3.90 13.60
N GLU A 263 -7.88 3.19 14.14
CA GLU A 263 -8.42 3.45 15.47
C GLU A 263 -7.33 3.34 16.55
N THR A 264 -6.54 2.27 16.50
CA THR A 264 -5.40 2.05 17.42
C THR A 264 -4.33 3.14 17.25
N PHE A 265 -3.96 3.48 16.01
CA PHE A 265 -3.00 4.54 15.71
C PHE A 265 -3.48 5.90 16.24
N ASN A 266 -4.75 6.21 16.08
CA ASN A 266 -5.33 7.47 16.56
C ASN A 266 -5.26 7.63 18.08
N GLN A 267 -5.17 6.55 18.85
CA GLN A 267 -4.97 6.57 20.30
C GLN A 267 -3.51 6.79 20.70
N SER A 268 -2.56 6.55 19.80
CA SER A 268 -1.12 6.68 20.03
C SER A 268 -0.65 8.13 20.14
N SER A 269 0.57 8.33 20.64
CA SER A 269 1.25 9.63 20.65
C SER A 269 1.40 10.20 19.24
N HIS A 270 1.69 9.35 18.25
CA HIS A 270 1.82 9.76 16.85
C HIS A 270 0.47 10.22 16.26
N GLY A 271 -0.60 9.47 16.51
CA GLY A 271 -1.94 9.86 16.06
C GLY A 271 -2.44 11.14 16.73
N GLN A 272 -2.12 11.34 18.00
CA GLN A 272 -2.43 12.60 18.71
C GLN A 272 -1.64 13.77 18.14
N ALA A 273 -0.33 13.60 17.91
CA ALA A 273 0.52 14.61 17.30
C ALA A 273 0.06 14.97 15.86
N LEU A 274 -0.39 13.98 15.09
CA LEU A 274 -0.93 14.21 13.76
C LEU A 274 -2.19 15.10 13.80
N ARG A 275 -3.12 14.83 14.73
CA ARG A 275 -4.35 15.61 14.87
C ARG A 275 -4.12 17.05 15.38
N THR A 276 -3.12 17.24 16.23
CA THR A 276 -2.82 18.55 16.83
C THR A 276 -1.84 19.37 15.99
N GLY A 277 -1.23 18.78 14.96
CA GLY A 277 -0.16 19.39 14.17
C GLY A 277 1.15 19.54 14.96
N ALA A 278 1.30 18.82 16.08
CA ALA A 278 2.52 18.85 16.88
C ALA A 278 3.71 18.33 16.08
N LYS A 279 4.87 18.97 16.30
CA LYS A 279 6.13 18.60 15.67
C LYS A 279 7.13 18.18 16.73
N THR A 280 8.15 17.40 16.32
CA THR A 280 9.30 17.12 17.17
C THR A 280 10.08 18.40 17.47
N PRO A 281 10.95 18.41 18.49
CA PRO A 281 11.86 19.54 18.73
C PRO A 281 12.75 19.87 17.53
N THR A 282 13.05 18.90 16.67
CA THR A 282 13.81 19.05 15.42
C THR A 282 12.94 19.47 14.22
N GLY A 283 11.63 19.71 14.43
CA GLY A 283 10.71 20.24 13.42
C GLY A 283 10.02 19.19 12.55
N HIS A 284 10.24 17.88 12.77
CA HIS A 284 9.58 16.81 12.02
C HIS A 284 8.08 16.74 12.34
N ALA A 285 7.26 16.59 11.30
CA ALA A 285 5.84 16.35 11.45
C ALA A 285 5.58 14.93 11.98
N ALA A 286 4.42 14.73 12.62
CA ALA A 286 4.00 13.40 13.06
C ALA A 286 3.97 12.40 11.91
N PRO A 287 4.41 11.14 12.11
CA PRO A 287 4.42 10.13 11.05
C PRO A 287 3.00 9.73 10.64
N VAL A 288 2.86 9.31 9.39
CA VAL A 288 1.69 8.64 8.84
C VAL A 288 2.05 7.22 8.38
N CYS A 289 1.08 6.45 7.92
CA CYS A 289 1.30 5.03 7.60
C CYS A 289 2.49 4.77 6.67
N ILE A 290 2.66 5.60 5.63
CA ILE A 290 3.70 5.43 4.62
C ILE A 290 5.12 5.76 5.10
N ASP A 291 5.29 6.44 6.22
CA ASP A 291 6.61 6.75 6.78
C ASP A 291 7.26 5.50 7.39
N CYS A 292 6.44 4.52 7.81
CA CYS A 292 6.92 3.24 8.32
C CYS A 292 6.76 2.10 7.29
N HIS A 293 5.67 2.11 6.52
CA HIS A 293 5.32 1.03 5.60
C HIS A 293 5.68 1.29 4.14
N SER A 294 6.22 2.49 3.82
CA SER A 294 6.41 2.99 2.46
C SER A 294 5.08 3.11 1.68
N SER A 295 5.14 3.48 0.40
CA SER A 295 3.95 3.64 -0.45
C SER A 295 3.83 2.51 -1.48
N HIS A 296 4.81 2.38 -2.38
CA HIS A 296 4.81 1.39 -3.45
C HIS A 296 5.64 0.13 -3.16
N GLN A 297 6.11 -0.04 -1.92
CA GLN A 297 6.92 -1.18 -1.47
C GLN A 297 6.40 -1.74 -0.14
N ILE A 298 5.08 -1.78 0.02
CA ILE A 298 4.44 -2.28 1.24
C ILE A 298 4.63 -3.80 1.30
N VAL A 299 5.52 -4.25 2.17
CA VAL A 299 5.80 -5.68 2.39
C VAL A 299 5.13 -6.19 3.66
N PRO A 300 5.01 -7.51 3.87
CA PRO A 300 4.51 -8.06 5.12
C PRO A 300 5.33 -7.56 6.31
N ALA A 301 4.68 -7.22 7.42
CA ALA A 301 5.38 -6.85 8.66
C ALA A 301 6.26 -7.98 9.22
N SER A 302 6.04 -9.22 8.77
CA SER A 302 6.88 -10.39 9.06
C SER A 302 8.08 -10.54 8.13
N ASP A 303 8.24 -9.67 7.11
CA ASP A 303 9.40 -9.70 6.21
C ASP A 303 10.68 -9.37 7.01
N PRO A 304 11.68 -10.27 7.05
CA PRO A 304 12.85 -10.07 7.90
C PRO A 304 13.72 -8.88 7.47
N VAL A 305 13.71 -8.51 6.19
CA VAL A 305 14.50 -7.38 5.67
C VAL A 305 13.84 -6.07 6.09
N TRP A 306 12.52 -5.96 5.89
CA TRP A 306 11.76 -4.80 6.31
C TRP A 306 11.81 -4.64 7.84
N PHE A 307 11.59 -5.74 8.58
CA PHE A 307 11.56 -5.71 10.03
C PHE A 307 12.90 -5.28 10.65
N ARG A 308 14.03 -5.58 10.00
CA ARG A 308 15.33 -5.04 10.38
C ARG A 308 15.49 -3.57 10.01
N GLY A 309 14.94 -3.19 8.86
CA GLY A 309 15.05 -1.83 8.31
C GLY A 309 14.20 -0.80 9.06
N VAL A 310 13.05 -1.21 9.65
CA VAL A 310 12.09 -0.30 10.27
C VAL A 310 12.68 0.52 11.44
N VAL A 311 13.74 0.03 12.08
CA VAL A 311 14.47 0.77 13.12
C VAL A 311 15.02 2.11 12.59
N LYS A 312 15.45 2.14 11.32
CA LYS A 312 15.94 3.36 10.65
C LYS A 312 14.82 4.39 10.44
N GLU A 313 13.62 3.89 10.15
CA GLU A 313 12.45 4.78 9.99
C GLU A 313 12.12 5.49 11.33
N CYS A 314 12.23 4.77 12.45
CA CYS A 314 12.11 5.38 13.77
C CYS A 314 13.23 6.43 14.00
N GLY A 315 14.47 6.08 13.65
CA GLY A 315 15.65 6.92 13.81
C GLY A 315 15.63 8.21 13.00
N SER A 316 14.87 8.26 11.90
CA SER A 316 14.74 9.47 11.10
C SER A 316 14.15 10.68 11.87
N CYS A 317 13.42 10.41 12.96
CA CYS A 317 12.84 11.42 13.83
C CYS A 317 13.34 11.31 15.29
N HIS A 318 13.72 10.10 15.72
CA HIS A 318 14.18 9.75 17.07
C HIS A 318 15.68 9.42 17.07
N GLU A 319 16.51 10.34 16.57
CA GLU A 319 17.96 10.13 16.39
C GLU A 319 18.65 9.67 17.67
N LYS A 320 18.38 10.36 18.79
CA LYS A 320 19.02 10.05 20.06
C LYS A 320 18.67 8.65 20.57
N GLU A 321 17.40 8.25 20.47
CA GLU A 321 16.92 6.93 20.87
C GLU A 321 17.44 5.84 19.91
N TYR A 322 17.62 6.19 18.64
CA TYR A 322 18.23 5.33 17.63
C TYR A 322 19.72 5.07 17.96
N ASP A 323 20.50 6.11 18.20
CA ASP A 323 21.92 5.98 18.53
C ASP A 323 22.13 5.16 19.81
N THR A 324 21.37 5.47 20.87
CA THR A 324 21.48 4.74 22.13
C THR A 324 20.98 3.30 22.03
N TYR A 325 20.03 3.00 21.14
CA TYR A 325 19.60 1.63 20.88
C TYR A 325 20.75 0.78 20.32
N PHE A 326 21.55 1.29 19.38
CA PHE A 326 22.69 0.57 18.81
C PHE A 326 23.87 0.41 19.76
N GLU A 327 23.93 1.15 20.85
CA GLU A 327 24.86 0.90 21.95
C GLU A 327 24.43 -0.26 22.86
N THR A 328 23.18 -0.74 22.73
CA THR A 328 22.66 -1.91 23.47
C THR A 328 22.99 -3.23 22.80
N TYR A 329 22.91 -4.32 23.55
CA TYR A 329 23.03 -5.68 22.99
C TYR A 329 21.99 -5.94 21.89
N HIS A 330 20.73 -5.52 22.09
CA HIS A 330 19.68 -5.68 21.09
C HIS A 330 20.04 -4.97 19.77
N GLY A 331 20.52 -3.74 19.84
CA GLY A 331 20.91 -2.97 18.67
C GLY A 331 22.10 -3.57 17.94
N GLN A 332 23.17 -3.93 18.66
CA GLN A 332 24.36 -4.55 18.08
C GLN A 332 24.05 -5.87 17.35
N VAL A 333 23.24 -6.73 17.99
CA VAL A 333 22.84 -8.00 17.36
C VAL A 333 21.91 -7.78 16.18
N THR A 334 21.07 -6.74 16.20
CA THR A 334 20.25 -6.32 15.06
C THR A 334 21.12 -5.86 13.89
N GLU A 335 22.17 -5.08 14.18
CA GLU A 335 23.13 -4.60 13.17
C GLU A 335 23.88 -5.75 12.51
N LEU A 336 24.24 -6.78 13.29
CA LEU A 336 24.83 -8.01 12.77
C LEU A 336 23.85 -8.88 11.95
N GLY A 337 22.60 -8.47 11.81
CA GLY A 337 21.61 -9.11 10.93
C GLY A 337 20.71 -10.17 11.60
N PHE A 338 20.77 -10.33 12.93
CA PHE A 338 19.90 -11.29 13.62
C PHE A 338 18.46 -10.75 13.73
N GLY A 339 17.53 -11.39 13.04
CA GLY A 339 16.16 -10.93 12.86
C GLY A 339 15.26 -10.99 14.10
N LEU A 340 15.55 -11.88 15.05
CA LEU A 340 14.70 -12.13 16.23
C LEU A 340 15.02 -11.22 17.43
N THR A 341 15.99 -10.31 17.30
CA THR A 341 16.30 -9.33 18.35
C THR A 341 15.17 -8.33 18.50
N ALA A 342 14.87 -7.90 19.72
CA ALA A 342 13.87 -6.88 20.00
C ALA A 342 14.23 -5.53 19.35
N LYS A 343 13.28 -4.95 18.67
CA LYS A 343 13.37 -3.64 18.01
C LYS A 343 12.47 -2.63 18.72
N CYS A 344 12.47 -1.39 18.26
CA CYS A 344 11.67 -0.32 18.85
C CYS A 344 10.19 -0.73 19.06
N SER A 345 9.56 -1.30 18.02
CA SER A 345 8.16 -1.73 18.04
C SER A 345 7.86 -2.90 18.98
N ASP A 346 8.85 -3.73 19.31
CA ASP A 346 8.64 -4.87 20.21
C ASP A 346 8.48 -4.41 21.66
N CYS A 347 9.13 -3.29 22.01
CA CYS A 347 8.96 -2.66 23.32
C CYS A 347 7.84 -1.64 23.35
N HIS A 348 7.74 -0.79 22.30
CA HIS A 348 6.83 0.35 22.26
C HIS A 348 5.47 0.05 21.65
N THR A 349 5.21 -1.14 21.17
CA THR A 349 4.05 -1.52 20.34
C THR A 349 3.98 -0.76 19.00
N PRO A 350 3.59 -1.39 17.87
CA PRO A 350 3.74 -0.75 16.57
C PRO A 350 2.75 0.39 16.30
N HIS A 351 1.46 0.22 16.61
CA HIS A 351 0.44 1.21 16.25
C HIS A 351 -0.12 1.99 17.44
N ASN A 352 0.07 1.50 18.66
CA ASN A 352 -0.36 2.15 19.91
C ASN A 352 0.84 2.60 20.74
N MET A 353 1.74 3.37 20.15
CA MET A 353 2.91 3.92 20.85
C MET A 353 2.46 5.00 21.84
N LEU A 354 2.48 4.66 23.12
CA LEU A 354 2.16 5.57 24.21
C LEU A 354 3.43 6.01 24.94
N PRO A 355 3.45 7.20 25.56
CA PRO A 355 4.60 7.68 26.33
C PRO A 355 4.81 6.76 27.56
N SER A 356 6.06 6.69 28.02
CA SER A 356 6.41 5.87 29.20
C SER A 356 5.72 6.29 30.50
N THR A 357 5.11 7.47 30.51
CA THR A 357 4.34 8.02 31.62
C THR A 357 2.86 7.57 31.62
N ASP A 358 2.37 7.00 30.51
CA ASP A 358 1.00 6.51 30.42
C ASP A 358 0.91 5.09 31.01
N PRO A 359 0.02 4.84 32.00
CA PRO A 359 -0.15 3.50 32.59
C PRO A 359 -0.53 2.39 31.59
N LYS A 360 -1.06 2.73 30.42
CA LYS A 360 -1.40 1.79 29.35
C LYS A 360 -0.21 1.48 28.44
N SER A 361 0.87 2.24 28.53
CA SER A 361 2.07 2.03 27.71
C SER A 361 2.72 0.70 28.06
N SER A 362 3.16 -0.05 27.04
CA SER A 362 3.95 -1.26 27.24
C SER A 362 5.27 -1.01 27.98
N VAL A 363 5.81 0.22 27.85
CA VAL A 363 7.04 0.65 28.52
C VAL A 363 6.80 1.45 29.81
N TYR A 364 5.57 1.48 30.31
CA TYR A 364 5.29 2.02 31.63
C TYR A 364 5.95 1.13 32.71
N PRO A 365 6.53 1.69 33.79
CA PRO A 365 7.38 0.95 34.75
C PRO A 365 6.78 -0.36 35.26
N THR A 366 5.49 -0.39 35.60
CA THR A 366 4.84 -1.63 36.08
C THR A 366 4.58 -2.67 34.99
N ASN A 367 4.61 -2.28 33.71
CA ASN A 367 4.35 -3.15 32.57
C ASN A 367 5.62 -3.78 32.00
N LEU A 368 6.81 -3.27 32.37
CA LEU A 368 8.09 -3.71 31.81
C LEU A 368 8.37 -5.19 32.01
N VAL A 369 8.02 -5.78 33.17
CA VAL A 369 8.21 -7.22 33.41
C VAL A 369 7.43 -8.05 32.38
N LYS A 370 6.21 -7.65 32.07
CA LYS A 370 5.39 -8.29 31.03
C LYS A 370 5.98 -8.10 29.63
N THR A 371 6.44 -6.88 29.32
CA THR A 371 7.01 -6.53 28.02
C THR A 371 8.31 -7.26 27.76
N CYS A 372 9.25 -7.23 28.69
CA CYS A 372 10.50 -7.98 28.58
C CYS A 372 10.26 -9.50 28.61
N GLY A 373 9.27 -9.95 29.39
CA GLY A 373 8.89 -11.35 29.53
C GLY A 373 8.39 -12.02 28.25
N GLN A 374 8.02 -11.26 27.23
CA GLN A 374 7.64 -11.81 25.91
C GLN A 374 8.79 -12.61 25.26
N CYS A 375 10.03 -12.17 25.48
CA CYS A 375 11.23 -12.82 24.94
C CYS A 375 12.13 -13.39 26.06
N HIS A 376 12.06 -12.83 27.27
CA HIS A 376 12.85 -13.24 28.44
C HIS A 376 11.94 -13.86 29.53
N PRO A 377 11.66 -15.18 29.49
CA PRO A 377 10.70 -15.83 30.41
C PRO A 377 11.00 -15.66 31.91
N THR A 378 12.27 -15.34 32.22
CA THR A 378 12.73 -15.12 33.61
C THR A 378 12.78 -13.65 34.00
N ALA A 379 12.25 -12.74 33.18
CA ALA A 379 12.22 -11.32 33.48
C ALA A 379 11.51 -11.05 34.81
N ASN A 380 12.13 -10.23 35.64
CA ASN A 380 11.65 -9.83 36.97
C ASN A 380 11.98 -8.36 37.26
N ALA A 381 11.62 -7.87 38.43
CA ALA A 381 11.81 -6.47 38.80
C ALA A 381 13.27 -5.99 38.73
N ASN A 382 14.25 -6.87 38.97
CA ASN A 382 15.66 -6.52 38.84
C ASN A 382 16.10 -6.47 37.36
N PHE A 383 15.62 -7.42 36.55
CA PHE A 383 15.92 -7.48 35.13
C PHE A 383 15.48 -6.21 34.38
N VAL A 384 14.31 -5.69 34.69
CA VAL A 384 13.74 -4.51 34.02
C VAL A 384 14.33 -3.16 34.47
N GLN A 385 15.31 -3.17 35.38
CA GLN A 385 16.09 -1.97 35.69
C GLN A 385 17.11 -1.61 34.60
N TYR A 386 17.29 -2.46 33.62
CA TYR A 386 18.09 -2.19 32.43
C TYR A 386 17.59 -0.93 31.71
N GLN A 387 18.53 -0.09 31.26
CA GLN A 387 18.26 1.18 30.62
C GLN A 387 18.48 1.06 29.09
N PRO A 388 17.43 0.74 28.30
CA PRO A 388 17.59 0.46 26.86
C PRO A 388 18.00 1.70 26.03
N HIS A 389 17.87 2.91 26.59
CA HIS A 389 18.31 4.19 26.01
C HIS A 389 19.35 4.89 26.89
N GLY A 390 20.14 4.11 27.66
CA GLY A 390 21.20 4.65 28.48
C GLY A 390 22.35 5.17 27.59
N ASP A 391 22.67 6.45 27.74
CA ASP A 391 23.78 7.07 27.03
C ASP A 391 25.06 7.05 27.93
N PRO A 392 26.06 6.22 27.59
CA PRO A 392 27.29 6.11 28.38
C PRO A 392 28.15 7.39 28.36
N ARG A 393 27.84 8.34 27.44
CA ARG A 393 28.54 9.62 27.37
C ARG A 393 27.88 10.71 28.22
N ASN A 394 26.64 10.48 28.66
CA ASN A 394 25.88 11.42 29.47
C ASN A 394 26.10 11.16 30.98
N ARG A 395 27.16 11.77 31.53
CA ARG A 395 27.50 11.65 32.94
C ARG A 395 26.43 12.13 33.90
N GLN A 396 25.62 13.12 33.50
CA GLN A 396 24.60 13.71 34.39
C GLN A 396 23.40 12.78 34.55
N ALA A 397 22.88 12.24 33.43
CA ALA A 397 21.73 11.36 33.45
C ALA A 397 22.08 9.92 33.85
N TYR A 398 23.27 9.43 33.49
CA TYR A 398 23.67 8.04 33.65
C TYR A 398 25.10 7.93 34.31
N PRO A 399 25.32 8.43 35.54
CA PRO A 399 26.66 8.51 36.11
C PRO A 399 27.36 7.15 36.27
N ARG A 400 26.60 6.09 36.63
CA ARG A 400 27.15 4.73 36.77
C ARG A 400 27.64 4.20 35.43
N LEU A 401 26.83 4.36 34.38
CA LEU A 401 27.12 3.89 33.02
C LEU A 401 28.34 4.64 32.46
N PHE A 402 28.41 5.97 32.67
CA PHE A 402 29.54 6.81 32.25
C PHE A 402 30.85 6.34 32.88
N TRP A 403 30.92 6.17 34.20
CA TRP A 403 32.16 5.78 34.85
C TRP A 403 32.58 4.34 34.48
N THR A 404 31.66 3.42 34.33
CA THR A 404 31.96 2.05 33.86
C THR A 404 32.52 2.08 32.45
N TRP A 405 31.88 2.81 31.53
CA TRP A 405 32.33 2.98 30.15
C TRP A 405 33.70 3.61 30.08
N LEU A 406 33.95 4.70 30.82
CA LEU A 406 35.22 5.38 30.85
C LEU A 406 36.36 4.46 31.38
N PHE A 407 36.11 3.73 32.47
CA PHE A 407 37.06 2.76 33.03
C PHE A 407 37.41 1.67 32.01
N MET A 408 36.42 1.04 31.42
CA MET A 408 36.60 -0.04 30.42
C MET A 408 37.33 0.44 29.18
N THR A 409 36.99 1.65 28.70
CA THR A 409 37.65 2.25 27.53
C THR A 409 39.10 2.58 27.85
N ALA A 410 39.37 3.20 28.99
CA ALA A 410 40.72 3.51 29.43
C ALA A 410 41.59 2.25 29.62
N LEU A 411 41.02 1.20 30.21
CA LEU A 411 41.69 -0.08 30.35
C LEU A 411 42.03 -0.69 28.97
N LEU A 412 41.06 -0.73 28.07
CA LEU A 412 41.26 -1.24 26.72
C LEU A 412 42.38 -0.50 25.99
N VAL A 413 42.32 0.84 25.96
CA VAL A 413 43.33 1.69 25.33
C VAL A 413 44.70 1.46 25.95
N SER A 414 44.79 1.37 27.27
CA SER A 414 46.05 1.14 27.98
C SER A 414 46.67 -0.22 27.59
N VAL A 415 45.88 -1.27 27.51
CA VAL A 415 46.34 -2.61 27.12
C VAL A 415 46.84 -2.60 25.68
N PHE A 416 46.08 -2.06 24.74
CA PHE A 416 46.52 -2.02 23.34
C PHE A 416 47.71 -1.11 23.13
N LEU A 417 47.80 0.01 23.84
CA LEU A 417 48.96 0.90 23.79
C LEU A 417 50.22 0.19 24.29
N PHE A 418 50.10 -0.49 25.45
CA PHE A 418 51.23 -1.22 26.04
C PHE A 418 51.74 -2.31 25.07
N PHE A 419 50.87 -3.19 24.60
CA PHE A 419 51.28 -4.26 23.68
C PHE A 419 51.70 -3.73 22.30
N GLY A 420 51.06 -2.68 21.81
CA GLY A 420 51.46 -2.02 20.57
C GLY A 420 52.89 -1.45 20.65
N LEU A 421 53.21 -0.72 21.72
CA LEU A 421 54.56 -0.20 21.96
C LEU A 421 55.58 -1.32 22.12
N HIS A 422 55.24 -2.36 22.90
CA HIS A 422 56.07 -3.54 23.05
C HIS A 422 56.36 -4.20 21.68
N THR A 423 55.37 -4.41 20.86
CA THR A 423 55.52 -4.99 19.52
C THR A 423 56.38 -4.11 18.61
N LEU A 424 56.19 -2.79 18.64
CA LEU A 424 57.01 -1.84 17.88
C LEU A 424 58.48 -1.86 18.31
N MET A 425 58.74 -1.90 19.62
CA MET A 425 60.10 -2.01 20.15
C MET A 425 60.75 -3.33 19.73
N TRP A 426 60.00 -4.44 19.79
CA TRP A 426 60.48 -5.77 19.36
C TRP A 426 60.76 -5.81 17.86
N LEU A 427 59.86 -5.30 17.01
CA LEU A 427 60.10 -5.16 15.57
C LEU A 427 61.29 -4.27 15.24
N GLY A 428 61.41 -3.15 15.94
CA GLY A 428 62.57 -2.24 15.81
C GLY A 428 63.89 -2.95 16.13
N ARG A 429 63.93 -3.73 17.22
CA ARG A 429 65.09 -4.55 17.57
C ARG A 429 65.45 -5.57 16.49
N ILE A 430 64.48 -6.38 16.05
CA ILE A 430 64.70 -7.34 14.99
C ILE A 430 65.23 -6.68 13.72
N THR A 431 64.66 -5.55 13.32
CA THR A 431 65.06 -4.81 12.14
C THR A 431 66.52 -4.32 12.27
N VAL A 432 66.89 -3.76 13.41
CA VAL A 432 68.26 -3.31 13.67
C VAL A 432 69.23 -4.49 13.69
N ASP A 433 68.87 -5.64 14.29
CA ASP A 433 69.72 -6.82 14.37
C ASP A 433 69.91 -7.42 12.95
N ARG A 434 68.88 -7.46 12.11
CA ARG A 434 68.99 -7.83 10.71
C ARG A 434 69.89 -6.90 9.89
N LEU A 435 69.73 -5.61 10.05
CA LEU A 435 70.56 -4.60 9.36
C LEU A 435 72.04 -4.65 9.80
N ARG A 436 72.32 -5.07 11.04
CA ARG A 436 73.68 -5.23 11.60
C ARG A 436 74.28 -6.60 11.33
N GLY A 437 73.57 -7.48 10.59
CA GLY A 437 74.07 -8.82 10.28
C GLY A 437 74.18 -9.74 11.49
N ARG A 438 73.53 -9.43 12.63
CA ARG A 438 73.49 -10.30 13.82
C ARG A 438 72.46 -11.38 13.59
N ALA A 439 72.87 -12.66 13.69
CA ALA A 439 71.94 -13.77 13.66
C ALA A 439 70.89 -13.60 14.78
N THR A 440 69.59 -13.76 14.42
CA THR A 440 68.51 -13.80 15.40
C THR A 440 68.71 -15.03 16.28
N HIS A 441 68.70 -14.84 17.61
CA HIS A 441 69.03 -15.85 18.63
C HIS A 441 67.97 -17.02 18.67
N ASP A 442 66.97 -16.97 17.83
CA ASP A 442 65.81 -17.90 17.81
C ASP A 442 65.84 -18.85 16.60
N ALA A 443 67.02 -19.02 15.95
CA ALA A 443 67.15 -20.15 15.03
C ALA A 443 67.34 -21.41 15.90
N GLU A 444 66.30 -22.19 16.05
CA GLU A 444 66.37 -23.55 16.55
C GLU A 444 67.58 -24.25 15.87
N PRO A 445 68.48 -24.86 16.62
CA PRO A 445 69.60 -25.53 16.00
C PRO A 445 69.02 -26.61 15.07
N PRO A 446 69.61 -26.81 13.87
CA PRO A 446 69.12 -27.83 12.97
C PRO A 446 69.12 -29.19 13.71
N VAL A 447 67.94 -29.80 13.79
CA VAL A 447 67.75 -31.15 14.34
C VAL A 447 68.70 -32.07 13.56
N THR A 448 69.78 -32.49 14.20
CA THR A 448 70.73 -33.43 13.61
C THR A 448 70.04 -34.77 13.45
N ASN A 449 70.33 -35.47 12.37
CA ASN A 449 69.69 -36.77 12.03
C ASN A 449 69.91 -37.90 13.06
N GLU A 450 70.72 -37.69 14.10
CA GLU A 450 70.96 -38.63 15.19
C GLU A 450 69.80 -38.71 16.24
N GLU A 451 68.91 -37.69 16.29
CA GLU A 451 67.79 -37.75 17.24
C GLU A 451 66.55 -38.44 16.66
N LYS A 452 66.50 -38.76 15.38
CA LYS A 452 65.37 -39.47 14.75
C LYS A 452 65.35 -40.98 14.97
N GLU A 453 66.44 -41.56 15.52
CA GLU A 453 66.56 -43.02 15.71
C GLU A 453 66.25 -43.50 17.13
N LYS A 454 65.82 -42.64 18.07
CA LYS A 454 65.65 -43.03 19.50
C LYS A 454 64.19 -43.08 20.00
N HIS A 455 63.21 -43.04 19.11
CA HIS A 455 61.84 -43.39 19.54
C HIS A 455 61.22 -44.30 18.48
N PRO A 456 60.89 -45.58 18.88
CA PRO A 456 60.19 -46.55 18.03
C PRO A 456 58.73 -46.14 17.79
#